data_83225dbad1ed21c0f6ee731cc47e1b5a
#
_entry.id   83225dbad1ed21c0f6ee731cc47e1b5a
#
_cell.length_a   1.000
_cell.length_b   1.000
_cell.length_c   1.000
_cell.angle_alpha   90.00
_cell.angle_beta   90.00
_cell.angle_gamma   90.00
#
_symmetry.space_group_name_H-M   'P 1'
#
loop_
_entity.id
_entity.type
_entity.pdbx_description
1 polymer ?
#
loop_
_entity_poly.entity_id
_entity_poly.type
_entity_poly.pdbx_seq_one_letter_code
_entity_poly.pdbx_strand_id
1 'polypeptide(L)'
;MFSVAKQKKQYLSLKEYKLTDWLPTTKKEVEMRGWNELDVILFSGDAYVDHPSFGPAVIGRLLEAQGLKVAIVPQPNWRDDLRDFKKLGRPRLFFGVSAGCMDSMVNKYTANKRLRSEDAYTPDGRHDMRPEYPSIVYTQILKKIYPDVPVILGGIEASLRRVTHYDYWQDCLRKSILIDSGADLLIYGMGEKPITELCKRMKTLADAIGQPHESAPAESLPIPHDILQTAYITRKGEPMRPSDD
;
A
#
# COMPACT_ATOMS: atom_id res chain seq x y z
N MET A 1 -43.26 17.03 39.04
CA MET A 1 -42.33 15.93 39.35
C MET A 1 -42.16 15.11 38.11
N PHE A 2 -41.12 15.40 37.32
CA PHE A 2 -40.80 14.67 36.10
C PHE A 2 -39.76 13.61 36.46
N SER A 3 -40.14 12.31 36.36
CA SER A 3 -39.25 11.19 36.50
C SER A 3 -38.34 11.09 35.27
N VAL A 4 -37.06 11.37 35.44
CA VAL A 4 -36.04 11.11 34.45
C VAL A 4 -35.74 9.60 34.49
N ALA A 5 -36.32 8.85 33.55
CA ALA A 5 -35.99 7.45 33.34
C ALA A 5 -34.49 7.38 32.92
N LYS A 6 -33.65 6.82 33.78
CA LYS A 6 -32.27 6.45 33.48
C LYS A 6 -32.29 5.43 32.32
N GLN A 7 -32.06 5.89 31.10
CA GLN A 7 -31.69 4.99 30.00
C GLN A 7 -30.41 4.27 30.39
N LYS A 8 -30.47 3.00 30.75
CA LYS A 8 -29.32 2.09 30.82
C LYS A 8 -28.72 2.08 29.41
N LYS A 9 -27.57 2.72 29.24
CA LYS A 9 -26.71 2.47 28.06
C LYS A 9 -26.47 0.96 28.02
N GLN A 10 -27.10 0.30 27.05
CA GLN A 10 -26.85 -1.09 26.74
C GLN A 10 -25.44 -1.08 26.11
N TYR A 11 -24.43 -1.39 26.92
CA TYR A 11 -23.09 -1.68 26.38
C TYR A 11 -23.29 -2.91 25.50
N LEU A 12 -23.16 -2.71 24.19
CA LEU A 12 -22.99 -3.81 23.24
C LEU A 12 -21.92 -4.72 23.85
N SER A 13 -22.28 -5.98 24.13
CA SER A 13 -21.30 -6.98 24.53
C SER A 13 -20.17 -6.91 23.54
N LEU A 14 -18.94 -6.68 24.01
CA LEU A 14 -17.75 -6.74 23.17
C LEU A 14 -17.78 -8.12 22.52
N LYS A 15 -18.09 -8.15 21.24
CA LYS A 15 -17.99 -9.34 20.43
C LYS A 15 -16.55 -9.78 20.55
N GLU A 16 -16.30 -11.01 20.99
CA GLU A 16 -14.95 -11.53 20.99
C GLU A 16 -14.45 -11.54 19.55
N TYR A 17 -13.57 -10.59 19.22
CA TYR A 17 -12.95 -10.51 17.91
C TYR A 17 -11.96 -11.67 17.74
N LYS A 18 -12.06 -12.33 16.60
CA LYS A 18 -11.07 -13.33 16.21
C LYS A 18 -9.87 -12.64 15.57
N LEU A 19 -8.71 -13.22 15.71
CA LEU A 19 -7.46 -12.72 15.08
C LEU A 19 -7.60 -12.50 13.55
N THR A 20 -8.53 -13.24 12.93
CA THR A 20 -8.83 -13.17 11.50
C THR A 20 -9.84 -12.09 11.11
N ASP A 21 -10.40 -11.36 12.07
CA ASP A 21 -11.40 -10.32 11.79
C ASP A 21 -10.78 -9.07 11.11
N TRP A 22 -9.45 -8.92 11.15
CA TRP A 22 -8.69 -7.87 10.46
C TRP A 22 -7.34 -8.40 9.94
N LEU A 23 -6.72 -7.66 9.04
CA LEU A 23 -5.38 -7.96 8.54
C LEU A 23 -4.32 -7.69 9.63
N PRO A 24 -3.26 -8.51 9.74
CA PRO A 24 -2.20 -8.28 10.71
C PRO A 24 -1.42 -7.00 10.38
N THR A 25 -1.06 -6.25 11.43
CA THR A 25 -0.29 -5.01 11.37
C THR A 25 1.04 -5.11 12.12
N THR A 26 1.19 -6.18 12.91
CA THR A 26 2.35 -6.44 13.76
C THR A 26 2.92 -7.83 13.52
N LYS A 27 4.21 -8.00 13.80
CA LYS A 27 4.87 -9.30 13.73
C LYS A 27 4.19 -10.34 14.64
N LYS A 28 3.78 -9.93 15.84
CA LYS A 28 3.06 -10.79 16.77
C LYS A 28 1.76 -11.35 16.17
N GLU A 29 0.97 -10.51 15.48
CA GLU A 29 -0.28 -10.96 14.83
C GLU A 29 -0.01 -11.90 13.67
N VAL A 30 1.09 -11.72 12.94
CA VAL A 30 1.56 -12.64 11.89
C VAL A 30 1.92 -13.99 12.50
N GLU A 31 2.72 -14.01 13.57
CA GLU A 31 3.12 -15.22 14.30
C GLU A 31 1.92 -15.96 14.91
N MET A 32 0.94 -15.23 15.49
CA MET A 32 -0.29 -15.82 16.03
C MET A 32 -1.16 -16.48 14.96
N ARG A 33 -1.03 -16.09 13.69
CA ARG A 33 -1.68 -16.75 12.54
C ARG A 33 -0.90 -17.99 12.07
N GLY A 34 0.24 -18.30 12.67
CA GLY A 34 1.13 -19.40 12.27
C GLY A 34 1.87 -19.13 10.97
N TRP A 35 2.06 -17.86 10.60
CA TRP A 35 2.76 -17.49 9.39
C TRP A 35 4.23 -17.19 9.66
N ASN A 36 5.12 -17.89 8.99
CA ASN A 36 6.56 -17.65 9.06
C ASN A 36 7.05 -16.61 8.05
N GLU A 37 6.27 -16.39 6.99
CA GLU A 37 6.55 -15.44 5.93
C GLU A 37 5.25 -14.78 5.45
N LEU A 38 5.37 -13.66 4.78
CA LEU A 38 4.27 -12.94 4.15
C LEU A 38 4.43 -12.96 2.63
N ASP A 39 3.34 -13.09 1.90
CA ASP A 39 3.34 -12.98 0.45
C ASP A 39 3.38 -11.51 0.01
N VAL A 40 2.57 -10.67 0.65
CA VAL A 40 2.43 -9.25 0.32
C VAL A 40 2.38 -8.42 1.60
N ILE A 41 3.08 -7.29 1.60
CA ILE A 41 2.98 -6.29 2.66
C ILE A 41 2.50 -4.97 2.03
N LEU A 42 1.38 -4.44 2.52
CA LEU A 42 0.78 -3.20 2.05
C LEU A 42 1.17 -2.04 2.95
N PHE A 43 1.73 -0.98 2.38
CA PHE A 43 2.02 0.28 3.06
C PHE A 43 0.97 1.32 2.71
N SER A 44 0.37 1.93 3.72
CA SER A 44 -0.69 2.93 3.56
C SER A 44 -0.34 4.25 4.26
N GLY A 45 -0.63 5.36 3.60
CA GLY A 45 -0.58 6.67 4.23
C GLY A 45 -1.70 6.92 5.24
N ASP A 46 -2.78 6.15 5.20
CA ASP A 46 -3.89 6.21 6.16
C ASP A 46 -3.69 5.25 7.33
N ALA A 47 -4.34 5.56 8.45
CA ALA A 47 -4.58 4.57 9.50
C ALA A 47 -5.36 3.38 8.96
N TYR A 48 -5.16 2.21 9.57
CA TYR A 48 -5.88 1.02 9.15
C TYR A 48 -7.30 1.00 9.74
N VAL A 49 -8.26 0.96 8.84
CA VAL A 49 -9.67 0.67 9.14
C VAL A 49 -10.11 -0.41 8.18
N ASP A 50 -10.57 -1.55 8.72
CA ASP A 50 -11.05 -2.67 7.91
C ASP A 50 -12.48 -2.40 7.42
N HIS A 51 -12.58 -1.55 6.40
CA HIS A 51 -13.84 -1.10 5.84
C HIS A 51 -13.72 -0.94 4.32
N PRO A 52 -14.79 -1.23 3.56
CA PRO A 52 -14.79 -1.14 2.08
C PRO A 52 -14.44 0.23 1.49
N SER A 53 -14.53 1.31 2.28
CA SER A 53 -14.13 2.64 1.84
C SER A 53 -12.62 2.88 1.85
N PHE A 54 -11.83 1.94 2.40
CA PHE A 54 -10.38 2.06 2.50
C PHE A 54 -9.70 1.12 1.51
N GLY A 55 -9.11 1.70 0.47
CA GLY A 55 -8.45 0.93 -0.61
C GLY A 55 -7.47 -0.14 -0.14
N PRO A 56 -6.52 0.15 0.77
CA PRO A 56 -5.61 -0.86 1.30
C PRO A 56 -6.29 -2.02 2.03
N ALA A 57 -7.41 -1.77 2.73
CA ALA A 57 -8.20 -2.83 3.36
C ALA A 57 -8.89 -3.71 2.31
N VAL A 58 -9.52 -3.09 1.31
CA VAL A 58 -10.16 -3.82 0.19
C VAL A 58 -9.15 -4.71 -0.53
N ILE A 59 -8.01 -4.15 -0.92
CA ILE A 59 -6.96 -4.90 -1.62
C ILE A 59 -6.40 -6.01 -0.73
N GLY A 60 -6.11 -5.71 0.53
CA GLY A 60 -5.59 -6.72 1.46
C GLY A 60 -6.55 -7.88 1.68
N ARG A 61 -7.85 -7.60 1.87
CA ARG A 61 -8.88 -8.64 2.00
C ARG A 61 -9.09 -9.43 0.71
N LEU A 62 -9.04 -8.76 -0.44
CA LEU A 62 -9.11 -9.43 -1.73
C LEU A 62 -7.97 -10.44 -1.92
N LEU A 63 -6.76 -10.06 -1.57
CA LEU A 63 -5.59 -10.93 -1.66
C LEU A 63 -5.63 -12.06 -0.61
N GLU A 64 -6.05 -11.77 0.62
CA GLU A 64 -6.25 -12.79 1.66
C GLU A 64 -7.30 -13.84 1.21
N ALA A 65 -8.39 -13.41 0.57
CA ALA A 65 -9.41 -14.31 0.03
C ALA A 65 -8.87 -15.25 -1.08
N GLN A 66 -7.75 -14.89 -1.71
CA GLN A 66 -7.04 -15.74 -2.68
C GLN A 66 -6.00 -16.66 -2.03
N GLY A 67 -5.98 -16.73 -0.71
CA GLY A 67 -5.07 -17.57 0.05
C GLY A 67 -3.65 -17.02 0.18
N LEU A 68 -3.47 -15.70 -0.02
CA LEU A 68 -2.20 -15.04 0.22
C LEU A 68 -2.07 -14.59 1.69
N LYS A 69 -0.86 -14.66 2.22
CA LYS A 69 -0.51 -14.15 3.54
C LYS A 69 -0.21 -12.66 3.42
N VAL A 70 -1.16 -11.83 3.81
CA VAL A 70 -1.11 -10.36 3.64
C VAL A 70 -1.05 -9.66 4.99
N ALA A 71 -0.17 -8.67 5.08
CA ALA A 71 -0.11 -7.75 6.22
C ALA A 71 -0.18 -6.30 5.75
N ILE A 72 -0.58 -5.40 6.64
CA ILE A 72 -0.65 -3.97 6.35
C ILE A 72 0.22 -3.19 7.35
N VAL A 73 0.95 -2.20 6.85
CA VAL A 73 1.70 -1.22 7.64
C VAL A 73 1.04 0.14 7.45
N PRO A 74 0.13 0.53 8.35
CA PRO A 74 -0.53 1.82 8.28
C PRO A 74 0.38 2.92 8.81
N GLN A 75 0.40 4.05 8.13
CA GLN A 75 1.11 5.27 8.54
C GLN A 75 2.51 5.02 9.13
N PRO A 76 3.43 4.36 8.36
CA PRO A 76 4.77 4.08 8.88
C PRO A 76 5.52 5.37 9.21
N ASN A 77 6.26 5.38 10.32
CA ASN A 77 7.12 6.49 10.66
C ASN A 77 8.35 6.52 9.72
N TRP A 78 8.46 7.59 8.93
CA TRP A 78 9.55 7.77 7.96
C TRP A 78 10.68 8.67 8.48
N ARG A 79 10.53 9.22 9.69
CA ARG A 79 11.42 10.21 10.30
C ARG A 79 12.42 9.60 11.29
N ASP A 80 12.23 8.33 11.67
CA ASP A 80 13.07 7.65 12.66
C ASP A 80 14.04 6.63 12.02
N ASP A 81 14.39 5.59 12.76
CA ASP A 81 15.25 4.48 12.35
C ASP A 81 14.60 3.52 11.33
N LEU A 82 13.45 3.88 10.78
CA LEU A 82 12.69 3.11 9.78
C LEU A 82 12.24 1.72 10.29
N ARG A 83 12.01 1.58 11.60
CA ARG A 83 11.58 0.30 12.17
C ARG A 83 10.27 -0.19 11.63
N ASP A 84 9.32 0.72 11.30
CA ASP A 84 8.03 0.35 10.74
C ASP A 84 8.17 -0.29 9.35
N PHE A 85 9.15 0.13 8.57
CA PHE A 85 9.47 -0.44 7.27
C PHE A 85 10.15 -1.81 7.36
N LYS A 86 10.75 -2.13 8.52
CA LYS A 86 11.51 -3.35 8.77
C LYS A 86 10.76 -4.38 9.62
N LYS A 87 9.76 -3.96 10.41
CA LYS A 87 9.11 -4.78 11.45
C LYS A 87 8.48 -6.08 10.97
N LEU A 88 8.01 -6.12 9.72
CA LEU A 88 7.37 -7.29 9.11
C LEU A 88 8.33 -8.08 8.20
N GLY A 89 9.55 -7.57 7.98
CA GLY A 89 10.53 -8.22 7.13
C GLY A 89 10.25 -8.09 5.64
N ARG A 90 10.74 -9.05 4.88
CA ARG A 90 10.66 -9.13 3.42
C ARG A 90 9.43 -9.96 3.01
N PRO A 91 8.57 -9.50 2.09
CA PRO A 91 7.52 -10.33 1.52
C PRO A 91 8.08 -11.23 0.42
N ARG A 92 7.40 -12.33 0.15
CA ARG A 92 7.77 -13.28 -0.90
C ARG A 92 7.54 -12.72 -2.31
N LEU A 93 6.47 -11.91 -2.50
CA LEU A 93 6.08 -11.42 -3.81
C LEU A 93 6.44 -9.94 -4.02
N PHE A 94 5.83 -9.05 -3.27
CA PHE A 94 6.05 -7.60 -3.44
C PHE A 94 5.57 -6.76 -2.25
N PHE A 95 5.99 -5.50 -2.22
CA PHE A 95 5.40 -4.45 -1.42
C PHE A 95 4.35 -3.68 -2.23
N GLY A 96 3.15 -3.52 -1.69
CA GLY A 96 2.15 -2.61 -2.24
C GLY A 96 2.18 -1.27 -1.50
N VAL A 97 2.16 -0.14 -2.22
CA VAL A 97 2.23 1.19 -1.63
C VAL A 97 1.08 2.06 -2.11
N SER A 98 0.41 2.72 -1.18
CA SER A 98 -0.66 3.69 -1.44
C SER A 98 -0.54 4.89 -0.51
N ALA A 99 -0.87 6.08 -1.00
CA ALA A 99 -0.97 7.28 -0.17
C ALA A 99 -2.17 7.27 0.79
N GLY A 100 -3.13 6.37 0.57
CA GLY A 100 -4.39 6.27 1.29
C GLY A 100 -5.60 6.59 0.41
N CYS A 101 -6.72 6.92 1.03
CA CYS A 101 -7.99 7.19 0.35
C CYS A 101 -7.99 8.50 -0.45
N MET A 102 -7.13 9.45 -0.09
CA MET A 102 -6.99 10.74 -0.76
C MET A 102 -5.59 10.94 -1.30
N ASP A 103 -5.47 11.82 -2.28
CA ASP A 103 -4.19 12.41 -2.64
C ASP A 103 -3.57 13.12 -1.44
N SER A 104 -2.30 12.85 -1.15
CA SER A 104 -1.64 13.34 0.07
C SER A 104 -1.58 14.86 0.14
N MET A 105 -1.38 15.52 -1.00
CA MET A 105 -1.28 16.98 -1.04
C MET A 105 -2.65 17.63 -0.84
N VAL A 106 -3.71 17.03 -1.41
CA VAL A 106 -5.10 17.49 -1.17
C VAL A 106 -5.51 17.23 0.28
N ASN A 107 -5.06 16.14 0.88
CA ASN A 107 -5.32 15.85 2.29
C ASN A 107 -4.58 16.79 3.23
N LYS A 108 -3.34 17.13 2.92
CA LYS A 108 -2.46 17.95 3.78
C LYS A 108 -2.71 19.44 3.65
N TYR A 109 -3.06 19.92 2.46
CA TYR A 109 -3.19 21.34 2.16
C TYR A 109 -4.58 21.74 1.69
N THR A 110 -4.95 22.98 1.96
CA THR A 110 -6.11 23.64 1.34
C THR A 110 -5.77 24.09 -0.09
N ALA A 111 -6.78 24.49 -0.87
CA ALA A 111 -6.56 25.06 -2.20
C ALA A 111 -5.66 26.31 -2.21
N ASN A 112 -5.61 27.05 -1.11
CA ASN A 112 -4.72 28.21 -0.93
C ASN A 112 -3.36 27.82 -0.34
N LYS A 113 -2.92 26.57 -0.47
CA LYS A 113 -1.63 26.04 -0.01
C LYS A 113 -1.38 26.19 1.52
N ARG A 114 -2.45 26.32 2.33
CA ARG A 114 -2.34 26.36 3.80
C ARG A 114 -2.44 24.94 4.35
N LEU A 115 -1.62 24.64 5.32
CA LEU A 115 -1.71 23.37 6.06
C LEU A 115 -3.09 23.26 6.72
N ARG A 116 -3.69 22.07 6.62
CA ARG A 116 -4.89 21.72 7.38
C ARG A 116 -4.50 21.40 8.81
N SER A 117 -5.38 21.75 9.76
CA SER A 117 -5.19 21.49 11.19
C SER A 117 -5.47 20.02 11.57
N GLU A 118 -6.24 19.33 10.74
CA GLU A 118 -6.70 17.98 11.03
C GLU A 118 -6.57 17.07 9.80
N ASP A 119 -6.37 15.78 10.05
CA ASP A 119 -6.37 14.72 9.06
C ASP A 119 -7.37 13.63 9.46
N ALA A 120 -8.51 13.55 8.74
CA ALA A 120 -9.59 12.60 9.02
C ALA A 120 -9.17 11.12 8.90
N TYR A 121 -8.05 10.83 8.25
CA TYR A 121 -7.52 9.48 8.03
C TYR A 121 -6.42 9.10 9.00
N THR A 122 -6.22 9.90 10.04
CA THR A 122 -5.23 9.67 11.08
C THR A 122 -5.91 9.55 12.44
N PRO A 123 -5.42 8.67 13.35
CA PRO A 123 -5.95 8.57 14.70
C PRO A 123 -5.92 9.93 15.41
N ASP A 124 -7.00 10.25 16.11
CA ASP A 124 -7.21 11.53 16.80
C ASP A 124 -7.19 12.76 15.88
N GLY A 125 -7.36 12.60 14.57
CA GLY A 125 -7.32 13.70 13.60
C GLY A 125 -5.96 14.38 13.47
N ARG A 126 -4.87 13.75 13.92
CA ARG A 126 -3.53 14.37 13.94
C ARG A 126 -3.05 14.67 12.52
N HIS A 127 -2.70 15.93 12.27
CA HIS A 127 -2.08 16.32 11.01
C HIS A 127 -0.60 15.93 10.96
N ASP A 128 0.00 15.94 9.78
CA ASP A 128 1.43 15.70 9.53
C ASP A 128 1.94 14.30 9.92
N MET A 129 1.04 13.32 9.99
CA MET A 129 1.38 11.92 10.28
C MET A 129 1.80 11.13 9.03
N ARG A 130 1.74 11.73 7.86
CA ARG A 130 2.25 11.18 6.60
C ARG A 130 3.19 12.19 5.92
N PRO A 131 4.18 11.74 5.12
CA PRO A 131 5.02 12.65 4.36
C PRO A 131 4.21 13.34 3.25
N GLU A 132 4.79 14.36 2.65
CA GLU A 132 4.36 14.79 1.32
C GLU A 132 4.69 13.69 0.32
N TYR A 133 3.76 13.41 -0.59
CA TYR A 133 3.91 12.34 -1.60
C TYR A 133 4.30 10.98 -0.98
N PRO A 134 3.53 10.40 -0.06
CA PRO A 134 3.89 9.16 0.64
C PRO A 134 4.15 8.01 -0.32
N SER A 135 3.48 7.96 -1.49
CA SER A 135 3.78 6.96 -2.52
C SER A 135 5.24 7.03 -2.99
N ILE A 136 5.82 8.23 -3.09
CA ILE A 136 7.24 8.41 -3.46
C ILE A 136 8.13 8.06 -2.27
N VAL A 137 7.89 8.67 -1.12
CA VAL A 137 8.75 8.53 0.07
C VAL A 137 8.82 7.08 0.54
N TYR A 138 7.66 6.42 0.67
CA TYR A 138 7.62 5.03 1.13
C TYR A 138 8.30 4.08 0.14
N THR A 139 8.08 4.27 -1.16
CA THR A 139 8.73 3.47 -2.20
C THR A 139 10.25 3.62 -2.16
N GLN A 140 10.76 4.85 -2.09
CA GLN A 140 12.20 5.10 -2.02
C GLN A 140 12.84 4.46 -0.78
N ILE A 141 12.16 4.51 0.38
CA ILE A 141 12.62 3.85 1.59
C ILE A 141 12.66 2.33 1.40
N LEU A 142 11.59 1.73 0.87
CA LEU A 142 11.51 0.30 0.62
C LEU A 142 12.57 -0.17 -0.38
N LYS A 143 12.76 0.55 -1.48
CA LYS A 143 13.81 0.25 -2.47
C LYS A 143 15.22 0.37 -1.90
N LYS A 144 15.44 1.26 -0.94
CA LYS A 144 16.73 1.36 -0.24
C LYS A 144 16.98 0.19 0.71
N ILE A 145 15.94 -0.29 1.42
CA ILE A 145 16.06 -1.38 2.41
C ILE A 145 16.03 -2.75 1.72
N TYR A 146 15.18 -2.90 0.71
CA TYR A 146 14.91 -4.15 -0.02
C TYR A 146 15.00 -3.91 -1.54
N PRO A 147 16.20 -3.68 -2.10
CA PRO A 147 16.37 -3.27 -3.50
C PRO A 147 15.88 -4.32 -4.52
N ASP A 148 15.85 -5.57 -4.13
CA ASP A 148 15.49 -6.74 -4.93
C ASP A 148 14.01 -7.12 -4.82
N VAL A 149 13.24 -6.48 -3.92
CA VAL A 149 11.80 -6.74 -3.79
C VAL A 149 11.03 -5.75 -4.67
N PRO A 150 10.11 -6.25 -5.52
CA PRO A 150 9.25 -5.38 -6.30
C PRO A 150 8.39 -4.47 -5.43
N VAL A 151 8.19 -3.22 -5.87
CA VAL A 151 7.26 -2.27 -5.25
C VAL A 151 6.19 -1.87 -6.26
N ILE A 152 4.95 -2.14 -5.90
CA ILE A 152 3.78 -1.87 -6.72
C ILE A 152 3.01 -0.67 -6.16
N LEU A 153 2.86 0.38 -6.95
CA LEU A 153 2.06 1.54 -6.58
C LEU A 153 0.59 1.32 -6.89
N GLY A 154 -0.28 1.87 -6.05
CA GLY A 154 -1.72 1.91 -6.27
C GLY A 154 -2.40 3.10 -5.59
N GLY A 155 -3.71 3.20 -5.77
CA GLY A 155 -4.52 4.25 -5.19
C GLY A 155 -4.57 5.55 -5.99
N ILE A 156 -5.28 6.55 -5.45
CA ILE A 156 -5.61 7.78 -6.18
C ILE A 156 -4.38 8.63 -6.51
N GLU A 157 -3.45 8.79 -5.58
CA GLU A 157 -2.24 9.59 -5.79
C GLU A 157 -1.39 9.04 -6.93
N ALA A 158 -1.15 7.74 -6.94
CA ALA A 158 -0.41 7.07 -8.00
C ALA A 158 -1.14 7.17 -9.35
N SER A 159 -2.46 6.95 -9.35
CA SER A 159 -3.28 7.02 -10.56
C SER A 159 -3.26 8.39 -11.21
N LEU A 160 -3.36 9.47 -10.42
CA LEU A 160 -3.34 10.85 -10.91
C LEU A 160 -1.98 11.26 -11.46
N ARG A 161 -0.89 10.69 -10.91
CA ARG A 161 0.50 11.03 -11.26
C ARG A 161 1.18 9.98 -12.14
N ARG A 162 0.43 9.07 -12.77
CA ARG A 162 0.98 7.99 -13.61
C ARG A 162 1.69 8.47 -14.87
N VAL A 163 1.36 9.66 -15.34
CA VAL A 163 1.99 10.32 -16.49
C VAL A 163 2.64 11.65 -16.07
N THR A 164 3.27 12.34 -17.00
CA THR A 164 3.72 13.73 -16.77
C THR A 164 2.53 14.59 -16.34
N HIS A 165 2.71 15.36 -15.29
CA HIS A 165 1.63 16.14 -14.70
C HIS A 165 2.15 17.49 -14.17
N TYR A 166 1.25 18.46 -14.05
CA TYR A 166 1.53 19.70 -13.36
C TYR A 166 1.31 19.55 -11.87
N ASP A 167 2.35 19.82 -11.09
CA ASP A 167 2.28 19.84 -9.63
C ASP A 167 1.92 21.25 -9.15
N TYR A 168 0.69 21.42 -8.71
CA TYR A 168 0.16 22.70 -8.25
C TYR A 168 0.91 23.25 -7.04
N TRP A 169 1.35 22.40 -6.12
CA TRP A 169 2.02 22.83 -4.88
C TRP A 169 3.44 23.31 -5.14
N GLN A 170 4.17 22.64 -6.03
CA GLN A 170 5.55 22.96 -6.42
C GLN A 170 5.62 23.91 -7.63
N ASP A 171 4.48 24.19 -8.26
CA ASP A 171 4.38 25.04 -9.46
C ASP A 171 5.33 24.63 -10.58
N CYS A 172 5.35 23.33 -10.89
CA CYS A 172 6.23 22.78 -11.93
C CYS A 172 5.62 21.54 -12.61
N LEU A 173 6.16 21.22 -13.78
CA LEU A 173 5.89 19.96 -14.45
C LEU A 173 6.76 18.86 -13.82
N ARG A 174 6.12 17.78 -13.40
CA ARG A 174 6.77 16.59 -12.87
C ARG A 174 6.65 15.43 -13.84
N LYS A 175 7.62 14.54 -13.77
CA LYS A 175 7.61 13.27 -14.49
C LYS A 175 6.54 12.34 -13.91
N SER A 176 6.34 11.19 -14.55
CA SER A 176 5.54 10.12 -13.94
C SER A 176 6.04 9.78 -12.54
N ILE A 177 5.11 9.49 -11.63
CA ILE A 177 5.44 9.05 -10.27
C ILE A 177 6.28 7.75 -10.25
N LEU A 178 6.18 6.92 -11.28
CA LEU A 178 7.05 5.75 -11.45
C LEU A 178 8.52 6.14 -11.49
N ILE A 179 8.85 7.22 -12.21
CA ILE A 179 10.23 7.73 -12.33
C ILE A 179 10.67 8.35 -11.00
N ASP A 180 9.80 9.18 -10.40
CA ASP A 180 10.12 9.90 -9.17
C ASP A 180 10.25 8.96 -7.96
N SER A 181 9.47 7.89 -7.91
CA SER A 181 9.48 6.92 -6.80
C SER A 181 10.49 5.79 -6.98
N GLY A 182 10.76 5.39 -8.23
CA GLY A 182 11.52 4.18 -8.55
C GLY A 182 10.72 2.89 -8.35
N ALA A 183 9.38 2.95 -8.35
CA ALA A 183 8.53 1.78 -8.29
C ALA A 183 8.61 0.96 -9.59
N ASP A 184 8.35 -0.34 -9.46
CA ASP A 184 8.48 -1.29 -10.58
C ASP A 184 7.22 -1.37 -11.44
N LEU A 185 6.05 -1.19 -10.82
CA LEU A 185 4.76 -1.20 -11.50
C LEU A 185 3.79 -0.25 -10.80
N LEU A 186 2.84 0.29 -11.56
CA LEU A 186 1.75 1.09 -11.05
C LEU A 186 0.42 0.51 -11.56
N ILE A 187 -0.52 0.29 -10.65
CA ILE A 187 -1.90 -0.09 -10.94
C ILE A 187 -2.76 1.16 -10.76
N TYR A 188 -3.49 1.56 -11.82
CA TYR A 188 -4.35 2.74 -11.76
C TYR A 188 -5.84 2.41 -11.85
N GLY A 189 -6.67 3.33 -11.38
CA GLY A 189 -8.12 3.17 -11.34
C GLY A 189 -8.56 2.14 -10.29
N MET A 190 -9.55 1.31 -10.67
CA MET A 190 -10.06 0.23 -9.82
C MET A 190 -9.09 -0.95 -9.86
N GLY A 191 -8.32 -1.12 -8.79
CA GLY A 191 -7.15 -2.02 -8.75
C GLY A 191 -7.47 -3.50 -8.54
N GLU A 192 -8.73 -3.89 -8.30
CA GLU A 192 -9.08 -5.24 -7.86
C GLU A 192 -8.75 -6.32 -8.90
N LYS A 193 -9.09 -6.08 -10.16
CA LYS A 193 -8.81 -7.02 -11.25
C LYS A 193 -7.31 -7.14 -11.55
N PRO A 194 -6.59 -6.03 -11.82
CA PRO A 194 -5.17 -6.11 -12.14
C PRO A 194 -4.32 -6.64 -10.98
N ILE A 195 -4.62 -6.31 -9.72
CA ILE A 195 -3.85 -6.85 -8.59
C ILE A 195 -4.07 -8.37 -8.41
N THR A 196 -5.30 -8.83 -8.66
CA THR A 196 -5.64 -10.26 -8.64
C THR A 196 -4.84 -11.03 -9.69
N GLU A 197 -4.82 -10.53 -10.92
CA GLU A 197 -4.07 -11.17 -12.00
C GLU A 197 -2.56 -11.13 -11.74
N LEU A 198 -2.04 -9.99 -11.27
CA LEU A 198 -0.63 -9.84 -10.89
C LEU A 198 -0.24 -10.88 -9.84
N CYS A 199 -0.99 -10.97 -8.75
CA CYS A 199 -0.69 -11.90 -7.66
C CYS A 199 -0.73 -13.35 -8.11
N LYS A 200 -1.72 -13.73 -8.93
CA LYS A 200 -1.83 -15.07 -9.48
C LYS A 200 -0.59 -15.46 -10.29
N ARG A 201 -0.15 -14.59 -11.19
CA ARG A 201 1.03 -14.83 -12.02
C ARG A 201 2.32 -14.83 -11.19
N MET A 202 2.51 -13.85 -10.31
CA MET A 202 3.71 -13.79 -9.47
C MET A 202 3.80 -14.98 -8.50
N LYS A 203 2.68 -15.42 -7.93
CA LYS A 203 2.64 -16.63 -7.10
C LYS A 203 3.06 -17.86 -7.89
N THR A 204 2.53 -18.06 -9.10
CA THR A 204 2.93 -19.18 -9.97
C THR A 204 4.41 -19.14 -10.29
N LEU A 205 4.97 -17.97 -10.58
CA LEU A 205 6.41 -17.80 -10.82
C LEU A 205 7.24 -18.10 -9.58
N ALA A 206 6.84 -17.58 -8.43
CA ALA A 206 7.54 -17.81 -7.16
C ALA A 206 7.51 -19.30 -6.75
N ASP A 207 6.39 -19.97 -6.97
CA ASP A 207 6.24 -21.40 -6.69
C ASP A 207 7.08 -22.26 -7.66
N ALA A 208 7.27 -21.81 -8.91
CA ALA A 208 8.09 -22.50 -9.92
C ALA A 208 9.60 -22.31 -9.68
N ILE A 209 10.03 -21.14 -9.20
CA ILE A 209 11.45 -20.87 -8.90
C ILE A 209 11.90 -21.58 -7.62
N GLY A 210 10.96 -21.90 -6.73
CA GLY A 210 11.23 -22.44 -5.40
C GLY A 210 11.73 -21.36 -4.42
N GLN A 211 11.93 -21.76 -3.17
CA GLN A 211 12.50 -20.83 -2.17
C GLN A 211 13.98 -20.60 -2.50
N PRO A 212 14.46 -19.35 -2.52
CA PRO A 212 15.88 -19.10 -2.66
C PRO A 212 16.62 -19.77 -1.49
N HIS A 213 17.61 -20.59 -1.79
CA HIS A 213 18.54 -21.09 -0.78
C HIS A 213 19.16 -19.89 -0.05
N GLU A 214 19.35 -19.95 1.26
CA GLU A 214 19.91 -18.89 2.11
C GLU A 214 21.23 -18.27 1.61
N SER A 215 21.89 -18.86 0.63
CA SER A 215 23.19 -18.46 0.08
C SER A 215 23.15 -17.86 -1.34
N ALA A 216 22.01 -17.84 -2.03
CA ALA A 216 21.91 -17.21 -3.36
C ALA A 216 21.45 -15.75 -3.24
N PRO A 217 22.03 -14.79 -4.01
CA PRO A 217 21.47 -13.47 -4.09
C PRO A 217 20.02 -13.60 -4.57
N ALA A 218 19.09 -13.01 -3.83
CA ALA A 218 17.68 -13.07 -4.18
C ALA A 218 17.48 -12.29 -5.47
N GLU A 219 17.28 -13.01 -6.58
CA GLU A 219 16.84 -12.38 -7.82
C GLU A 219 15.44 -11.83 -7.63
N SER A 220 15.22 -10.60 -8.13
CA SER A 220 13.87 -10.00 -8.10
C SER A 220 12.93 -10.85 -8.96
N LEU A 221 11.74 -11.15 -8.43
CA LEU A 221 10.72 -11.82 -9.22
C LEU A 221 10.38 -10.98 -10.46
N PRO A 222 10.33 -11.57 -11.66
CA PRO A 222 9.92 -10.85 -12.85
C PRO A 222 8.47 -10.41 -12.73
N ILE A 223 8.21 -9.16 -13.07
CA ILE A 223 6.88 -8.56 -13.01
C ILE A 223 6.21 -8.70 -14.38
N PRO A 224 5.00 -9.27 -14.46
CA PRO A 224 4.22 -9.27 -15.70
C PRO A 224 3.85 -7.84 -16.12
N HIS A 225 4.19 -7.44 -17.35
CA HIS A 225 3.92 -6.10 -17.88
C HIS A 225 2.70 -6.05 -18.83
N ASP A 226 2.08 -7.19 -19.11
CA ASP A 226 0.94 -7.34 -20.01
C ASP A 226 -0.43 -7.37 -19.31
N ILE A 227 -0.49 -6.85 -18.08
CA ILE A 227 -1.71 -6.75 -17.31
C ILE A 227 -2.39 -5.41 -17.61
N LEU A 228 -3.68 -5.43 -17.90
CA LEU A 228 -4.48 -4.21 -18.14
C LEU A 228 -4.49 -3.29 -16.89
N GLN A 229 -4.68 -2.00 -17.10
CA GLN A 229 -4.69 -0.98 -16.04
C GLN A 229 -3.37 -0.90 -15.25
N THR A 230 -2.25 -1.21 -15.88
CA THR A 230 -0.93 -1.05 -15.31
C THR A 230 -0.06 -0.09 -16.12
N ALA A 231 0.88 0.56 -15.45
CA ALA A 231 1.93 1.35 -16.07
C ALA A 231 3.29 0.92 -15.50
N TYR A 232 4.31 0.93 -16.34
CA TYR A 232 5.68 0.56 -16.00
C TYR A 232 6.68 1.36 -16.86
N ILE A 233 7.94 1.31 -16.50
CA ILE A 233 9.01 2.00 -17.24
C ILE A 233 9.67 0.99 -18.18
N THR A 234 9.65 1.29 -19.48
CA THR A 234 10.45 0.55 -20.47
C THR A 234 11.79 1.20 -20.67
N ARG A 235 12.82 0.40 -20.93
CA ARG A 235 14.13 0.90 -21.36
C ARG A 235 14.11 1.13 -22.88
N LYS A 236 14.96 2.05 -23.35
CA LYS A 236 15.10 2.30 -24.79
C LYS A 236 15.49 0.99 -25.52
N GLY A 237 14.65 0.58 -26.49
CA GLY A 237 14.84 -0.65 -27.26
C GLY A 237 14.05 -1.87 -26.74
N GLU A 238 13.40 -1.79 -25.60
CA GLU A 238 12.45 -2.82 -25.17
C GLU A 238 11.13 -2.68 -25.96
N PRO A 239 10.49 -3.83 -26.32
CA PRO A 239 9.20 -3.77 -26.99
C PRO A 239 8.15 -3.15 -26.06
N MET A 240 7.43 -2.15 -26.57
CA MET A 240 6.26 -1.63 -25.88
C MET A 240 5.10 -2.63 -25.99
N ARG A 241 4.25 -2.67 -24.97
CA ARG A 241 2.99 -3.39 -25.06
C ARG A 241 2.19 -2.82 -26.25
N PRO A 242 1.56 -3.68 -27.09
CA PRO A 242 0.58 -3.19 -28.05
C PRO A 242 -0.48 -2.36 -27.29
N SER A 243 -0.87 -1.22 -27.84
CA SER A 243 -2.01 -0.48 -27.33
C SER A 243 -3.25 -1.37 -27.47
N ASP A 244 -4.00 -1.53 -26.39
CA ASP A 244 -5.33 -2.10 -26.46
C ASP A 244 -6.22 -1.05 -27.13
N ASP A 245 -6.33 -1.08 -28.46
CA ASP A 245 -7.31 -0.33 -29.24
C ASP A 245 -8.69 -0.97 -29.11
#